data_1be95ed03508f6a9d704b89440e1cade
#
_entry.id   1be95ed03508f6a9d704b89440e1cade
#
_cell.length_a   1.000
_cell.length_b   1.000
_cell.length_c   1.000
_cell.angle_alpha   90.00
_cell.angle_beta   90.00
_cell.angle_gamma   90.00
#
_symmetry.space_group_name_H-M   'P 1'
#
loop_
_entity.id
_entity.type
_entity.pdbx_description
1 polymer ?
#
loop_
_entity_poly.entity_id
_entity_poly.type
_entity_poly.pdbx_seq_one_letter_code
_entity_poly.pdbx_strand_id
1 'polypeptide(L)'
;SLRSGRNVYHRIASAEVAGVLEALASLSPRDHLHRAKDRRLPEADTLRARSCYNHIAGRLGVLITARLIALDVLELEGEVVSMGSEGATFFHRVGIGIPLLNNIKKPIIKLCLDWTERKHHISGPLATAFMDKSLEMKWLERRVGSRALVITAFGYEVRVSDLLCNCDLVHAS
;
A
#
# COMPACT_ATOMS: atom_id res chain seq x y z
N SER A 1 0.79 10.63 -21.89
CA SER A 1 2.18 11.12 -21.74
C SER A 1 2.20 12.64 -21.62
N LEU A 2 3.12 13.15 -20.84
CA LEU A 2 3.39 14.58 -20.67
C LEU A 2 4.81 14.87 -21.17
N ARG A 3 5.00 15.88 -22.00
CA ARG A 3 6.32 16.38 -22.38
C ARG A 3 6.75 17.54 -21.49
N SER A 4 7.98 17.48 -20.97
CA SER A 4 8.60 18.58 -20.25
C SER A 4 10.07 18.69 -20.68
N GLY A 5 10.39 19.71 -21.45
CA GLY A 5 11.69 19.86 -22.09
C GLY A 5 12.03 18.67 -23.00
N ARG A 6 13.19 18.04 -22.77
CA ARG A 6 13.65 16.85 -23.52
C ARG A 6 13.03 15.54 -23.03
N ASN A 7 12.31 15.55 -21.91
CA ASN A 7 11.77 14.35 -21.28
C ASN A 7 10.31 14.11 -21.67
N VAL A 8 9.97 12.85 -21.86
CA VAL A 8 8.59 12.39 -22.04
C VAL A 8 8.24 11.55 -20.81
N TYR A 9 7.25 12.01 -20.06
CA TYR A 9 6.73 11.30 -18.90
C TYR A 9 5.51 10.48 -19.28
N HIS A 10 5.50 9.22 -18.90
CA HIS A 10 4.38 8.31 -19.08
C HIS A 10 3.70 8.08 -17.74
N ARG A 11 2.38 7.98 -17.76
CA ARG A 11 1.57 7.58 -16.60
C ARG A 11 1.09 6.15 -16.82
N ILE A 12 1.11 5.34 -15.77
CA ILE A 12 0.53 3.99 -15.77
C ILE A 12 -0.96 4.09 -16.11
N ALA A 13 -1.41 3.33 -17.10
CA ALA A 13 -2.75 3.45 -17.65
C ALA A 13 -3.83 2.86 -16.75
N SER A 14 -3.52 1.78 -16.03
CA SER A 14 -4.48 1.07 -15.19
C SER A 14 -3.83 0.31 -14.04
N ALA A 15 -4.64 -0.16 -13.10
CA ALA A 15 -4.19 -1.00 -11.98
C ALA A 15 -3.63 -2.35 -12.46
N GLU A 16 -4.15 -2.91 -13.55
CA GLU A 16 -3.67 -4.14 -14.14
C GLU A 16 -2.24 -3.97 -14.67
N VAL A 17 -1.98 -2.87 -15.38
CA VAL A 17 -0.62 -2.53 -15.86
C VAL A 17 0.33 -2.30 -14.67
N ALA A 18 -0.13 -1.63 -13.62
CA ALA A 18 0.67 -1.47 -12.40
C ALA A 18 1.03 -2.82 -11.79
N GLY A 19 0.07 -3.75 -11.68
CA GLY A 19 0.27 -5.10 -11.15
C GLY A 19 1.30 -5.91 -11.96
N VAL A 20 1.27 -5.83 -13.28
CA VAL A 20 2.27 -6.49 -14.14
C VAL A 20 3.67 -5.93 -13.89
N LEU A 21 3.82 -4.61 -13.79
CA LEU A 21 5.11 -3.97 -13.52
C LEU A 21 5.67 -4.34 -12.14
N GLU A 22 4.83 -4.39 -11.10
CA GLU A 22 5.23 -4.82 -9.76
C GLU A 22 5.65 -6.31 -9.76
N ALA A 23 4.91 -7.18 -10.46
CA ALA A 23 5.26 -8.59 -10.60
C ALA A 23 6.62 -8.76 -11.30
N LEU A 24 6.87 -8.06 -12.40
CA LEU A 24 8.17 -8.07 -13.09
C LEU A 24 9.30 -7.54 -12.20
N ALA A 25 9.06 -6.45 -11.47
CA ALA A 25 10.03 -5.89 -10.53
C ALA A 25 10.37 -6.88 -9.40
N SER A 26 9.40 -7.70 -8.97
CA SER A 26 9.62 -8.73 -7.96
C SER A 26 10.54 -9.86 -8.41
N LEU A 27 10.64 -10.14 -9.70
CA LEU A 27 11.56 -11.14 -10.27
C LEU A 27 13.00 -10.63 -10.39
N SER A 28 13.22 -9.32 -10.32
CA SER A 28 14.55 -8.74 -10.43
C SER A 28 15.45 -9.16 -9.26
N PRO A 29 16.75 -9.38 -9.46
CA PRO A 29 17.70 -9.66 -8.40
C PRO A 29 17.68 -8.56 -7.32
N ARG A 30 17.80 -8.93 -6.04
CA ARG A 30 17.77 -7.96 -4.92
C ARG A 30 18.88 -6.92 -4.99
N ASP A 31 20.01 -7.29 -5.59
CA ASP A 31 21.20 -6.44 -5.70
C ASP A 31 21.18 -5.49 -6.92
N HIS A 32 20.15 -5.58 -7.80
CA HIS A 32 20.08 -4.71 -8.98
C HIS A 32 20.01 -3.22 -8.62
N LEU A 33 19.44 -2.88 -7.47
CA LEU A 33 19.38 -1.51 -6.96
C LEU A 33 20.76 -0.98 -6.56
N HIS A 34 21.69 -1.86 -6.15
CA HIS A 34 23.06 -1.51 -5.74
C HIS A 34 24.05 -1.50 -6.92
N ARG A 35 23.74 -2.18 -8.02
CA ARG A 35 24.62 -2.26 -9.19
C ARG A 35 24.53 -1.06 -10.13
N ALA A 36 23.45 -0.30 -10.06
CA ALA A 36 23.26 0.87 -10.91
C ALA A 36 23.95 2.08 -10.28
N LYS A 37 25.24 2.30 -10.59
CA LYS A 37 26.03 3.47 -10.11
C LYS A 37 25.39 4.84 -10.41
N ASP A 38 24.47 4.91 -11.39
CA ASP A 38 23.82 6.15 -11.82
C ASP A 38 22.31 6.21 -11.54
N ARG A 39 21.70 5.19 -10.95
CA ARG A 39 20.29 5.23 -10.58
C ARG A 39 20.16 5.69 -9.13
N ARG A 40 19.52 6.84 -8.94
CA ARG A 40 19.10 7.27 -7.60
C ARG A 40 18.24 6.15 -7.00
N LEU A 41 18.70 5.61 -5.88
CA LEU A 41 17.87 4.71 -5.08
C LEU A 41 16.56 5.42 -4.76
N PRO A 42 15.42 4.68 -4.71
CA PRO A 42 14.19 5.26 -4.19
C PRO A 42 14.48 5.92 -2.84
N GLU A 43 13.93 7.11 -2.62
CA GLU A 43 14.05 7.78 -1.32
C GLU A 43 13.62 6.82 -0.20
N ALA A 44 14.29 6.88 0.94
CA ALA A 44 13.99 6.02 2.10
C ALA A 44 12.50 6.07 2.48
N ASP A 45 11.87 7.24 2.39
CA ASP A 45 10.43 7.42 2.62
C ASP A 45 9.58 6.62 1.63
N THR A 46 9.98 6.55 0.35
CA THR A 46 9.28 5.74 -0.67
C THR A 46 9.38 4.24 -0.38
N LEU A 47 10.48 3.77 0.22
CA LEU A 47 10.62 2.39 0.66
C LEU A 47 9.76 2.10 1.88
N ARG A 48 9.67 3.06 2.81
CA ARG A 48 8.85 2.94 4.03
C ARG A 48 7.35 2.88 3.71
N ALA A 49 6.86 3.86 2.97
CA ALA A 49 5.45 3.94 2.60
C ALA A 49 5.29 4.66 1.26
N ARG A 50 4.51 4.08 0.37
CA ARG A 50 4.21 4.66 -0.93
C ARG A 50 2.83 4.24 -1.44
N SER A 51 2.33 4.96 -2.42
CA SER A 51 1.20 4.47 -3.21
C SER A 51 1.70 3.52 -4.31
N CYS A 52 1.11 2.33 -4.37
CA CYS A 52 1.17 1.44 -5.52
C CYS A 52 -0.14 1.63 -6.30
N TYR A 53 -0.09 2.43 -7.35
CA TYR A 53 -1.26 2.94 -8.07
C TYR A 53 -2.24 3.66 -7.14
N ASN A 54 -3.19 2.96 -6.50
CA ASN A 54 -4.24 3.52 -5.65
C ASN A 54 -4.40 2.84 -4.28
N HIS A 55 -3.40 2.10 -3.82
CA HIS A 55 -3.38 1.45 -2.50
C HIS A 55 -2.03 1.64 -1.82
N ILE A 56 -1.98 1.37 -0.50
CA ILE A 56 -0.79 1.57 0.31
C ILE A 56 0.18 0.41 0.09
N ALA A 57 1.45 0.71 -0.16
CA ALA A 57 2.53 -0.23 -0.42
C ALA A 57 3.81 0.17 0.35
N GLY A 58 4.88 -0.56 0.09
CA GLY A 58 6.12 -0.47 0.86
C GLY A 58 5.98 -1.17 2.19
N ARG A 59 6.94 -0.96 3.07
CA ARG A 59 6.95 -1.57 4.41
C ARG A 59 5.64 -1.34 5.16
N LEU A 60 5.06 -0.13 5.09
CA LEU A 60 3.78 0.19 5.73
C LEU A 60 2.64 -0.68 5.18
N GLY A 61 2.49 -0.82 3.87
CA GLY A 61 1.43 -1.64 3.26
C GLY A 61 1.51 -3.10 3.66
N VAL A 62 2.73 -3.66 3.69
CA VAL A 62 2.99 -5.03 4.14
C VAL A 62 2.64 -5.20 5.62
N LEU A 63 3.04 -4.26 6.48
CA LEU A 63 2.76 -4.31 7.92
C LEU A 63 1.26 -4.19 8.21
N ILE A 64 0.55 -3.27 7.55
CA ILE A 64 -0.91 -3.14 7.65
C ILE A 64 -1.57 -4.49 7.29
N THR A 65 -1.17 -5.07 6.16
CA THR A 65 -1.74 -6.35 5.71
C THR A 65 -1.51 -7.47 6.73
N ALA A 66 -0.28 -7.62 7.21
CA ALA A 66 0.04 -8.61 8.23
C ALA A 66 -0.78 -8.40 9.52
N ARG A 67 -0.98 -7.14 9.91
CA ARG A 67 -1.75 -6.82 11.11
C ARG A 67 -3.24 -7.08 10.94
N LEU A 68 -3.82 -6.75 9.79
CA LEU A 68 -5.22 -7.05 9.48
C LEU A 68 -5.49 -8.56 9.51
N ILE A 69 -4.54 -9.38 9.04
CA ILE A 69 -4.62 -10.84 9.14
C ILE A 69 -4.52 -11.29 10.61
N ALA A 70 -3.56 -10.76 11.37
CA ALA A 70 -3.37 -11.12 12.79
C ALA A 70 -4.56 -10.72 13.70
N LEU A 71 -5.39 -9.79 13.26
CA LEU A 71 -6.60 -9.32 13.94
C LEU A 71 -7.89 -9.96 13.44
N ASP A 72 -7.80 -11.00 12.60
CA ASP A 72 -8.96 -11.64 11.96
C ASP A 72 -9.85 -10.68 11.14
N VAL A 73 -9.30 -9.54 10.77
CA VAL A 73 -9.95 -8.59 9.85
C VAL A 73 -9.90 -9.13 8.42
N LEU A 74 -8.80 -9.78 8.08
CA LEU A 74 -8.60 -10.50 6.83
C LEU A 74 -8.17 -11.93 7.11
N GLU A 75 -8.62 -12.85 6.26
CA GLU A 75 -8.22 -14.25 6.26
C GLU A 75 -7.40 -14.56 5.01
N LEU A 76 -6.35 -15.37 5.16
CA LEU A 76 -5.44 -15.75 4.09
C LEU A 76 -5.36 -17.27 3.98
N GLU A 77 -5.89 -17.81 2.89
CA GLU A 77 -5.76 -19.23 2.53
C GLU A 77 -4.89 -19.38 1.27
N GLY A 78 -3.63 -19.77 1.47
CA GLY A 78 -2.65 -19.83 0.38
C GLY A 78 -2.40 -18.44 -0.22
N GLU A 79 -2.81 -18.23 -1.46
CA GLU A 79 -2.70 -16.93 -2.16
C GLU A 79 -4.06 -16.19 -2.25
N VAL A 80 -5.10 -16.72 -1.63
CA VAL A 80 -6.45 -16.11 -1.63
C VAL A 80 -6.64 -15.33 -0.34
N VAL A 81 -7.00 -14.07 -0.47
CA VAL A 81 -7.36 -13.20 0.66
C VAL A 81 -8.86 -12.95 0.65
N SER A 82 -9.48 -13.08 1.81
CA SER A 82 -10.90 -12.83 2.04
C SER A 82 -11.12 -11.97 3.28
N MET A 83 -12.37 -11.59 3.52
CA MET A 83 -12.78 -10.88 4.71
C MET A 83 -12.81 -11.87 5.89
N GLY A 84 -12.10 -11.56 6.96
CA GLY A 84 -12.14 -12.31 8.21
C GLY A 84 -13.36 -11.97 9.08
N SER A 85 -13.51 -12.64 10.20
CA SER A 85 -14.66 -12.50 11.10
C SER A 85 -14.83 -11.08 11.64
N GLU A 86 -13.73 -10.38 11.93
CA GLU A 86 -13.70 -9.01 12.44
C GLU A 86 -13.73 -7.94 11.33
N GLY A 87 -13.70 -8.37 10.07
CA GLY A 87 -13.50 -7.48 8.92
C GLY A 87 -14.59 -6.42 8.78
N ALA A 88 -15.86 -6.82 8.79
CA ALA A 88 -16.98 -5.89 8.63
C ALA A 88 -17.01 -4.85 9.76
N THR A 89 -16.82 -5.30 11.00
CA THR A 89 -16.79 -4.45 12.20
C THR A 89 -15.64 -3.44 12.13
N PHE A 90 -14.44 -3.91 11.76
CA PHE A 90 -13.26 -3.07 11.64
C PHE A 90 -13.45 -1.96 10.59
N PHE A 91 -13.83 -2.33 9.37
CA PHE A 91 -13.97 -1.36 8.28
C PHE A 91 -15.12 -0.37 8.52
N HIS A 92 -16.20 -0.82 9.15
CA HIS A 92 -17.27 0.07 9.59
C HIS A 92 -16.76 1.13 10.60
N ARG A 93 -15.97 0.70 11.61
CA ARG A 93 -15.38 1.64 12.60
C ARG A 93 -14.45 2.68 11.98
N VAL A 94 -13.73 2.32 10.92
CA VAL A 94 -12.87 3.28 10.21
C VAL A 94 -13.62 4.07 9.13
N GLY A 95 -14.95 3.91 9.05
CA GLY A 95 -15.81 4.68 8.14
C GLY A 95 -15.79 4.19 6.69
N ILE A 96 -15.50 2.90 6.46
CA ILE A 96 -15.54 2.28 5.13
C ILE A 96 -16.76 1.37 5.03
N GLY A 97 -17.70 1.74 4.16
CA GLY A 97 -18.91 0.99 3.92
C GLY A 97 -18.70 -0.22 2.99
N ILE A 98 -18.59 -1.42 3.55
CA ILE A 98 -18.45 -2.68 2.78
C ILE A 98 -19.60 -2.91 1.78
N PRO A 99 -20.89 -2.65 2.09
CA PRO A 99 -21.98 -2.85 1.15
C PRO A 99 -21.83 -2.09 -0.17
N LEU A 100 -21.20 -0.91 -0.14
CA LEU A 100 -20.93 -0.13 -1.34
C LEU A 100 -19.89 -0.80 -2.25
N LEU A 101 -19.01 -1.62 -1.69
CA LEU A 101 -17.98 -2.35 -2.43
C LEU A 101 -18.48 -3.68 -2.99
N ASN A 102 -19.52 -4.28 -2.39
CA ASN A 102 -20.09 -5.57 -2.81
C ASN A 102 -20.84 -5.50 -4.16
N ASN A 103 -21.19 -4.32 -4.65
CA ASN A 103 -21.78 -4.13 -5.97
C ASN A 103 -20.76 -4.18 -7.12
N ILE A 104 -19.50 -4.40 -6.81
CA ILE A 104 -18.41 -4.47 -7.79
C ILE A 104 -18.27 -5.93 -8.26
N LYS A 105 -18.34 -6.18 -9.57
CA LYS A 105 -18.19 -7.51 -10.18
C LYS A 105 -16.81 -8.17 -10.00
N LYS A 106 -15.85 -7.47 -9.39
CA LYS A 106 -14.48 -7.94 -9.13
C LYS A 106 -14.27 -8.24 -7.64
N PRO A 107 -13.33 -9.10 -7.27
CA PRO A 107 -12.98 -9.29 -5.86
C PRO A 107 -12.65 -7.96 -5.21
N ILE A 108 -13.28 -7.68 -4.05
CA ILE A 108 -13.10 -6.41 -3.32
C ILE A 108 -11.72 -6.29 -2.67
N ILE A 109 -11.08 -7.45 -2.41
CA ILE A 109 -9.71 -7.55 -1.86
C ILE A 109 -8.88 -8.44 -2.78
N LYS A 110 -7.62 -8.10 -2.95
CA LYS A 110 -6.61 -8.87 -3.66
C LYS A 110 -5.26 -8.72 -2.96
N LEU A 111 -4.34 -9.62 -3.26
CA LEU A 111 -2.94 -9.46 -2.90
C LEU A 111 -2.17 -8.81 -4.05
N CYS A 112 -1.23 -7.95 -3.69
CA CYS A 112 -0.24 -7.36 -4.58
C CYS A 112 1.14 -7.60 -3.98
N LEU A 113 2.06 -8.20 -4.73
CA LEU A 113 3.40 -8.47 -4.26
C LEU A 113 4.23 -7.19 -4.27
N ASP A 114 4.71 -6.77 -3.10
CA ASP A 114 5.60 -5.62 -2.98
C ASP A 114 6.99 -5.93 -3.53
N TRP A 115 7.45 -5.17 -4.50
CA TRP A 115 8.72 -5.42 -5.16
C TRP A 115 9.94 -5.13 -4.28
N THR A 116 9.80 -4.30 -3.23
CA THR A 116 10.89 -4.00 -2.30
C THR A 116 10.91 -4.95 -1.11
N GLU A 117 9.76 -5.20 -0.50
CA GLU A 117 9.61 -6.05 0.68
C GLU A 117 9.57 -7.54 0.35
N ARG A 118 9.24 -7.91 -0.91
CA ARG A 118 9.01 -9.29 -1.37
C ARG A 118 7.95 -10.02 -0.54
N LYS A 119 6.97 -9.29 -0.08
CA LYS A 119 5.81 -9.74 0.69
C LYS A 119 4.56 -9.10 0.12
N HIS A 120 3.43 -9.72 0.35
CA HIS A 120 2.16 -9.19 -0.14
C HIS A 120 1.63 -8.05 0.75
N HIS A 121 1.00 -7.08 0.09
CA HIS A 121 0.12 -6.10 0.69
C HIS A 121 -1.25 -6.16 0.00
N ILE A 122 -2.29 -5.68 0.68
CA ILE A 122 -3.64 -5.67 0.10
C ILE A 122 -3.77 -4.67 -1.04
N SER A 123 -4.58 -5.05 -2.02
CA SER A 123 -4.96 -4.25 -3.17
C SER A 123 -6.45 -4.41 -3.47
N GLY A 124 -6.93 -3.80 -4.54
CA GLY A 124 -8.33 -3.85 -4.95
C GLY A 124 -9.19 -2.76 -4.31
N PRO A 125 -10.51 -2.77 -4.54
CA PRO A 125 -11.43 -1.72 -4.12
C PRO A 125 -11.37 -1.38 -2.63
N LEU A 126 -11.28 -2.38 -1.77
CA LEU A 126 -11.19 -2.18 -0.31
C LEU A 126 -9.89 -1.47 0.10
N ALA A 127 -8.77 -1.88 -0.48
CA ALA A 127 -7.48 -1.25 -0.20
C ALA A 127 -7.42 0.19 -0.73
N THR A 128 -8.11 0.47 -1.86
CA THR A 128 -8.29 1.84 -2.37
C THR A 128 -9.10 2.68 -1.39
N ALA A 129 -10.26 2.18 -0.95
CA ALA A 129 -11.10 2.87 0.02
C ALA A 129 -10.36 3.11 1.34
N PHE A 130 -9.53 2.16 1.78
CA PHE A 130 -8.72 2.33 2.99
C PHE A 130 -7.63 3.41 2.82
N MET A 131 -6.97 3.47 1.66
CA MET A 131 -6.01 4.53 1.37
C MET A 131 -6.69 5.90 1.30
N ASP A 132 -7.82 6.00 0.59
CA ASP A 132 -8.57 7.26 0.45
C ASP A 132 -9.05 7.75 1.82
N LYS A 133 -9.55 6.84 2.66
CA LYS A 133 -9.95 7.16 4.03
C LYS A 133 -8.77 7.60 4.89
N SER A 134 -7.63 6.96 4.76
CA SER A 134 -6.41 7.33 5.49
C SER A 134 -5.91 8.73 5.11
N LEU A 135 -6.08 9.13 3.86
CA LEU A 135 -5.76 10.49 3.39
C LEU A 135 -6.82 11.52 3.86
N GLU A 136 -8.11 11.19 3.76
CA GLU A 136 -9.22 12.01 4.24
C GLU A 136 -9.09 12.34 5.73
N MET A 137 -8.82 11.31 6.52
CA MET A 137 -8.65 11.43 7.98
C MET A 137 -7.29 12.03 8.38
N LYS A 138 -6.45 12.37 7.41
CA LYS A 138 -5.09 12.87 7.63
C LYS A 138 -4.21 11.95 8.49
N TRP A 139 -4.41 10.65 8.40
CA TRP A 139 -3.48 9.67 8.98
C TRP A 139 -2.23 9.55 8.13
N LEU A 140 -2.43 9.70 6.81
CA LEU A 140 -1.37 9.75 5.81
C LEU A 140 -1.47 11.02 4.99
N GLU A 141 -0.33 11.48 4.50
CA GLU A 141 -0.24 12.56 3.51
C GLU A 141 0.61 12.13 2.32
N ARG A 142 0.29 12.67 1.13
CA ARG A 142 1.10 12.46 -0.07
C ARG A 142 2.25 13.45 -0.09
N ARG A 143 3.47 12.97 -0.36
CA ARG A 143 4.60 13.84 -0.63
C ARG A 143 4.48 14.42 -2.05
N VAL A 144 4.59 15.72 -2.19
CA VAL A 144 4.53 16.41 -3.48
C VAL A 144 5.67 15.91 -4.39
N GLY A 145 5.34 15.61 -5.65
CA GLY A 145 6.31 15.15 -6.66
C GLY A 145 6.84 13.72 -6.46
N SER A 146 6.30 12.96 -5.49
CA SER A 146 6.71 11.60 -5.18
C SER A 146 5.50 10.69 -4.98
N ARG A 147 5.72 9.37 -5.01
CA ARG A 147 4.72 8.37 -4.57
C ARG A 147 4.76 8.11 -3.08
N ALA A 148 5.69 8.73 -2.36
CA ALA A 148 5.84 8.53 -0.92
C ALA A 148 4.59 8.98 -0.17
N LEU A 149 4.24 8.20 0.84
CA LEU A 149 3.21 8.50 1.83
C LEU A 149 3.91 8.76 3.17
N VAL A 150 3.50 9.80 3.85
CA VAL A 150 4.04 10.18 5.17
C VAL A 150 2.97 9.92 6.21
N ILE A 151 3.31 9.21 7.29
CA ILE A 151 2.41 9.07 8.43
C ILE A 151 2.48 10.40 9.21
N THR A 152 1.34 11.04 9.40
CA THR A 152 1.27 12.32 10.14
C THR A 152 1.41 12.10 11.64
N ALA A 153 1.70 13.17 12.40
CA ALA A 153 1.67 13.12 13.86
C ALA A 153 0.31 12.61 14.36
N PHE A 154 -0.80 13.10 13.78
CA PHE A 154 -2.13 12.64 14.08
C PHE A 154 -2.35 11.16 13.71
N GLY A 155 -1.77 10.68 12.60
CA GLY A 155 -1.78 9.27 12.23
C GLY A 155 -1.06 8.39 13.25
N TYR A 156 -0.01 8.89 13.90
CA TYR A 156 0.63 8.19 15.01
C TYR A 156 -0.21 8.22 16.29
N GLU A 157 -0.87 9.33 16.62
CA GLU A 157 -1.68 9.48 17.83
C GLU A 157 -3.00 8.71 17.77
N VAL A 158 -3.70 8.74 16.63
CA VAL A 158 -5.05 8.15 16.44
C VAL A 158 -5.01 6.64 16.22
N ARG A 159 -3.86 5.99 16.48
CA ARG A 159 -3.80 4.53 16.42
C ARG A 159 -3.90 3.88 15.01
N VAL A 160 -3.40 4.53 13.96
CA VAL A 160 -2.61 3.70 13.03
C VAL A 160 -1.65 2.85 13.86
N SER A 161 -1.32 3.29 15.09
CA SER A 161 -0.61 2.53 16.12
C SER A 161 -1.33 1.28 16.61
N ASP A 162 -2.65 1.18 16.71
CA ASP A 162 -3.30 -0.10 17.05
C ASP A 162 -3.22 -1.09 15.88
N LEU A 163 -3.21 -0.58 14.64
CA LEU A 163 -2.83 -1.36 13.46
C LEU A 163 -1.31 -1.61 13.39
N LEU A 164 -0.51 -0.73 14.01
CA LEU A 164 0.96 -0.75 13.91
C LEU A 164 1.64 -1.02 15.27
N CYS A 165 0.90 -1.22 16.36
CA CYS A 165 1.45 -1.55 17.68
C CYS A 165 2.31 -2.81 17.61
N ASN A 166 3.60 -2.68 17.87
CA ASN A 166 4.72 -3.61 17.77
C ASN A 166 5.50 -3.58 16.45
N CYS A 167 5.56 -2.45 15.77
CA CYS A 167 6.43 -2.34 14.58
C CYS A 167 7.51 -1.29 14.81
N ASP A 168 8.79 -1.70 14.63
CA ASP A 168 10.03 -0.89 14.69
C ASP A 168 10.09 0.31 13.74
N LEU A 169 8.95 0.78 13.21
CA LEU A 169 8.85 2.00 12.41
C LEU A 169 8.91 3.27 13.26
N VAL A 170 8.73 3.14 14.58
CA VAL A 170 8.67 4.28 15.52
C VAL A 170 10.05 4.76 15.92
N HIS A 171 11.12 3.96 15.76
CA HIS A 171 12.44 4.21 16.33
C HIS A 171 13.58 4.38 15.31
N ALA A 172 13.32 4.84 14.11
CA ALA A 172 14.37 5.25 13.17
C ALA A 172 14.26 6.76 12.90
N SER A 173 14.66 7.54 13.92
CA SER A 173 15.06 8.95 13.78
C SER A 173 16.40 9.01 13.10
#